data_a8a3e617b219c8efaa1d6aa2653e3e84
#
_entry.id   a8a3e617b219c8efaa1d6aa2653e3e84
#
_cell.length_a   1.000
_cell.length_b   1.000
_cell.length_c   1.000
_cell.angle_alpha   90.00
_cell.angle_beta   90.00
_cell.angle_gamma   90.00
#
_symmetry.space_group_name_H-M   'P 1'
#
loop_
_entity.id
_entity.type
_entity.pdbx_description
1 polymer ?
#
loop_
_entity_poly.entity_id
_entity_poly.type
_entity_poly.pdbx_seq_one_letter_code
_entity_poly.pdbx_strand_id
1 'polypeptide(L)'
;YMDGGIGTSYEVGEDGLFTGELGGAFMYGEGKVEAMRRFADQHDIDLGASFAYSDSVSDLPMLRAVGTPVVVNPDEELTRIAREEGWRVMRFERLGRRLALAGFTVVLAGAGLLGRRRLRGRRPPPRIRRTAAR
;
A
#
# COMPACT_ATOMS: atom_id res chain seq x y z
N TYR A 1 -2.11 -3.24 17.50
CA TYR A 1 -1.72 -2.35 18.59
C TYR A 1 -0.31 -1.84 18.29
N MET A 2 -0.05 -0.54 18.57
CA MET A 2 1.29 0.06 18.48
C MET A 2 1.68 0.48 19.89
N ASP A 3 2.94 0.20 20.28
CA ASP A 3 3.45 0.47 21.64
C ASP A 3 3.88 1.92 21.79
N GLY A 4 4.20 2.63 20.69
CA GLY A 4 4.59 4.02 20.70
C GLY A 4 4.79 4.61 19.31
N GLY A 5 5.16 5.88 19.28
CA GLY A 5 5.49 6.64 18.08
C GLY A 5 6.67 7.57 18.32
N ILE A 6 7.53 7.69 17.30
CA ILE A 6 8.65 8.63 17.29
C ILE A 6 8.39 9.61 16.16
N GLY A 7 8.30 10.90 16.48
CA GLY A 7 7.99 11.95 15.51
C GLY A 7 8.83 13.20 15.72
N THR A 8 8.78 14.11 14.74
CA THR A 8 9.37 15.45 14.88
C THR A 8 8.59 16.22 15.94
N SER A 9 9.31 16.76 16.95
CA SER A 9 8.76 17.65 17.95
C SER A 9 8.91 19.09 17.49
N TYR A 10 7.88 19.90 17.71
CA TYR A 10 7.93 21.34 17.52
C TYR A 10 8.09 22.03 18.88
N GLU A 11 8.82 23.12 18.89
CA GLU A 11 8.96 23.93 20.09
C GLU A 11 7.66 24.69 20.36
N VAL A 12 7.26 24.69 21.64
CA VAL A 12 6.09 25.44 22.12
C VAL A 12 6.58 26.53 23.05
N GLY A 13 6.23 27.79 22.77
CA GLY A 13 6.60 28.96 23.60
C GLY A 13 5.83 28.95 24.93
N GLU A 14 6.23 29.90 25.81
CA GLU A 14 5.60 30.07 27.13
C GLU A 14 4.11 30.44 27.05
N ASP A 15 3.69 31.01 25.92
CA ASP A 15 2.30 31.33 25.60
C ASP A 15 1.47 30.13 25.09
N GLY A 16 2.09 28.94 25.00
CA GLY A 16 1.46 27.72 24.49
C GLY A 16 1.33 27.63 22.96
N LEU A 17 1.93 28.57 22.21
CA LEU A 17 1.91 28.57 20.74
C LEU A 17 3.19 27.96 20.19
N PHE A 18 3.14 27.44 18.96
CA PHE A 18 4.33 26.95 18.26
C PHE A 18 5.23 28.13 17.89
N THR A 19 6.53 28.04 18.22
CA THR A 19 7.53 29.07 17.90
C THR A 19 7.92 29.08 16.42
N GLY A 20 7.69 27.99 15.70
CA GLY A 20 8.19 27.74 14.35
C GLY A 20 9.52 27.00 14.32
N GLU A 21 10.13 26.78 15.48
CA GLU A 21 11.37 26.02 15.64
C GLU A 21 11.08 24.55 15.95
N LEU A 22 12.08 23.71 15.75
CA LEU A 22 12.01 22.29 16.12
C LEU A 22 12.43 22.11 17.59
N GLY A 23 11.59 21.44 18.36
CA GLY A 23 11.89 21.06 19.74
C GLY A 23 12.85 19.86 19.87
N GLY A 24 13.39 19.36 18.74
CA GLY A 24 14.30 18.22 18.70
C GLY A 24 14.82 17.91 17.31
N ALA A 25 15.40 16.73 17.11
CA ALA A 25 15.91 16.30 15.82
C ALA A 25 14.80 16.17 14.77
N PHE A 26 15.07 16.60 13.55
CA PHE A 26 14.17 16.39 12.42
C PHE A 26 14.15 14.91 12.03
N MET A 27 12.96 14.29 12.02
CA MET A 27 12.78 12.85 11.78
C MET A 27 12.85 12.52 10.28
N TYR A 28 14.03 12.75 9.69
CA TYR A 28 14.31 12.45 8.27
C TYR A 28 15.72 11.87 8.14
N GLY A 29 15.89 10.86 7.30
CA GLY A 29 17.18 10.22 7.04
C GLY A 29 17.88 9.78 8.34
N GLU A 30 19.08 10.32 8.60
CA GLU A 30 19.88 10.00 9.80
C GLU A 30 19.16 10.36 11.11
N GLY A 31 18.34 11.41 11.13
CA GLY A 31 17.58 11.79 12.33
C GLY A 31 16.63 10.71 12.81
N LYS A 32 16.02 9.95 11.87
CA LYS A 32 15.20 8.77 12.20
C LYS A 32 16.02 7.67 12.87
N VAL A 33 17.21 7.40 12.34
CA VAL A 33 18.11 6.35 12.89
C VAL A 33 18.55 6.68 14.30
N GLU A 34 18.96 7.92 14.53
CA GLU A 34 19.40 8.36 15.86
C GLU A 34 18.26 8.26 16.87
N ALA A 35 17.06 8.70 16.50
CA ALA A 35 15.89 8.59 17.35
C ALA A 35 15.51 7.12 17.63
N MET A 36 15.58 6.28 16.60
CA MET A 36 15.34 4.85 16.72
C MET A 36 16.36 4.17 17.63
N ARG A 37 17.66 4.48 17.50
CA ARG A 37 18.70 3.94 18.37
C ARG A 37 18.50 4.36 19.83
N ARG A 38 18.23 5.64 20.09
CA ARG A 38 17.93 6.13 21.45
C ARG A 38 16.71 5.41 22.04
N PHE A 39 15.67 5.23 21.26
CA PHE A 39 14.48 4.50 21.71
C PHE A 39 14.80 3.05 22.02
N ALA A 40 15.57 2.38 21.15
CA ALA A 40 16.00 1.01 21.34
C ALA A 40 16.83 0.83 22.63
N ASP A 41 17.80 1.74 22.85
CA ASP A 41 18.64 1.74 24.06
C ASP A 41 17.81 1.97 25.34
N GLN A 42 16.81 2.84 25.29
CA GLN A 42 15.93 3.14 26.45
C GLN A 42 14.99 1.98 26.81
N HIS A 43 14.68 1.12 25.85
CA HIS A 43 13.70 0.04 26.00
C HIS A 43 14.30 -1.37 25.86
N ASP A 44 15.65 -1.48 25.88
CA ASP A 44 16.37 -2.75 25.75
C ASP A 44 15.98 -3.54 24.46
N ILE A 45 15.78 -2.81 23.32
CA ILE A 45 15.41 -3.40 22.05
C ILE A 45 16.66 -3.73 21.24
N ASP A 46 16.81 -4.99 20.85
CA ASP A 46 17.86 -5.42 19.94
C ASP A 46 17.48 -5.09 18.49
N LEU A 47 18.13 -4.07 17.91
CA LEU A 47 17.94 -3.68 16.52
C LEU A 47 18.39 -4.78 15.54
N GLY A 48 19.39 -5.58 15.91
CA GLY A 48 19.84 -6.73 15.13
C GLY A 48 18.77 -7.83 15.00
N ALA A 49 17.88 -7.95 15.99
CA ALA A 49 16.73 -8.87 15.97
C ALA A 49 15.43 -8.21 15.48
N SER A 50 15.47 -6.92 15.11
CA SER A 50 14.31 -6.12 14.75
C SER A 50 14.05 -6.07 13.25
N PHE A 51 12.80 -5.71 12.89
CA PHE A 51 12.37 -5.46 11.52
C PHE A 51 12.15 -3.97 11.31
N ALA A 52 12.55 -3.45 10.14
CA ALA A 52 12.16 -2.12 9.67
C ALA A 52 11.44 -2.23 8.32
N TYR A 53 10.39 -1.44 8.16
CA TYR A 53 9.59 -1.39 6.94
C TYR A 53 9.58 0.03 6.38
N SER A 54 9.89 0.20 5.09
CA SER A 54 9.76 1.47 4.41
C SER A 54 9.53 1.30 2.91
N ASP A 55 8.97 2.34 2.28
CA ASP A 55 8.78 2.49 0.84
C ASP A 55 9.70 3.56 0.24
N SER A 56 10.48 4.26 1.07
CA SER A 56 11.26 5.44 0.70
C SER A 56 12.78 5.21 0.76
N VAL A 57 13.47 5.69 -0.28
CA VAL A 57 14.95 5.74 -0.32
C VAL A 57 15.53 6.59 0.81
N SER A 58 14.80 7.63 1.28
CA SER A 58 15.26 8.46 2.41
C SER A 58 15.42 7.69 3.72
N ASP A 59 14.82 6.49 3.81
CA ASP A 59 14.88 5.64 5.00
C ASP A 59 15.99 4.56 4.90
N LEU A 60 16.86 4.62 3.91
CA LEU A 60 18.00 3.71 3.80
C LEU A 60 18.83 3.59 5.07
N PRO A 61 19.18 4.71 5.77
CA PRO A 61 19.91 4.61 7.02
C PRO A 61 19.16 3.79 8.09
N MET A 62 17.85 3.97 8.20
CA MET A 62 16.99 3.21 9.11
C MET A 62 16.92 1.73 8.73
N LEU A 63 16.74 1.43 7.46
CA LEU A 63 16.69 0.04 6.96
C LEU A 63 18.00 -0.70 7.20
N ARG A 64 19.15 -0.01 7.05
CA ARG A 64 20.48 -0.58 7.29
C ARG A 64 20.82 -0.75 8.78
N ALA A 65 20.09 -0.09 9.67
CA ALA A 65 20.33 -0.15 11.11
C ALA A 65 19.67 -1.35 11.80
N VAL A 66 18.85 -2.13 11.09
CA VAL A 66 18.15 -3.30 11.65
C VAL A 66 18.62 -4.61 11.03
N GLY A 67 18.39 -5.72 11.73
CA GLY A 67 18.77 -7.05 11.23
C GLY A 67 17.88 -7.56 10.12
N THR A 68 16.64 -7.09 10.00
CA THR A 68 15.70 -7.55 8.96
C THR A 68 14.99 -6.36 8.28
N PRO A 69 15.63 -5.72 7.30
CA PRO A 69 14.99 -4.68 6.50
C PRO A 69 13.98 -5.26 5.52
N VAL A 70 12.84 -4.60 5.38
CA VAL A 70 11.75 -4.97 4.45
C VAL A 70 11.32 -3.74 3.68
N VAL A 71 11.44 -3.77 2.37
CA VAL A 71 10.97 -2.67 1.52
C VAL A 71 9.57 -2.99 0.97
N VAL A 72 8.66 -2.02 1.08
CA VAL A 72 7.24 -2.16 0.78
C VAL A 72 6.89 -1.28 -0.42
N ASN A 73 6.34 -1.87 -1.49
CA ASN A 73 5.98 -1.16 -2.73
C ASN A 73 7.08 -0.20 -3.23
N PRO A 74 8.37 -0.60 -3.22
CA PRO A 74 9.48 0.28 -3.54
C PRO A 74 9.42 0.77 -4.99
N ASP A 75 9.96 1.97 -5.22
CA ASP A 75 10.29 2.47 -6.56
C ASP A 75 11.44 1.68 -7.20
N GLU A 76 11.91 2.11 -8.37
CA GLU A 76 12.98 1.41 -9.09
C GLU A 76 14.32 1.49 -8.34
N GLU A 77 14.65 2.64 -7.76
CA GLU A 77 15.91 2.87 -7.05
C GLU A 77 15.99 2.03 -5.78
N LEU A 78 14.97 2.10 -4.93
CA LEU A 78 14.91 1.30 -3.70
C LEU A 78 14.83 -0.20 -4.01
N THR A 79 14.16 -0.57 -5.13
CA THR A 79 14.13 -1.97 -5.60
C THR A 79 15.52 -2.47 -5.97
N ARG A 80 16.34 -1.63 -6.64
CA ARG A 80 17.73 -1.98 -7.01
C ARG A 80 18.58 -2.19 -5.76
N ILE A 81 18.55 -1.23 -4.84
CA ILE A 81 19.31 -1.30 -3.58
C ILE A 81 18.90 -2.53 -2.76
N ALA A 82 17.61 -2.79 -2.62
CA ALA A 82 17.12 -3.94 -1.88
C ALA A 82 17.59 -5.28 -2.47
N ARG A 83 17.75 -5.37 -3.80
CA ARG A 83 18.31 -6.57 -4.45
C ARG A 83 19.81 -6.71 -4.21
N GLU A 84 20.55 -5.60 -4.30
CA GLU A 84 21.99 -5.56 -4.07
C GLU A 84 22.35 -5.94 -2.64
N GLU A 85 21.54 -5.49 -1.67
CA GLU A 85 21.75 -5.77 -0.24
C GLU A 85 21.01 -7.03 0.26
N GLY A 86 20.28 -7.73 -0.62
CA GLY A 86 19.57 -8.97 -0.26
C GLY A 86 18.34 -8.77 0.61
N TRP A 87 17.73 -7.59 0.59
CA TRP A 87 16.59 -7.26 1.42
C TRP A 87 15.27 -7.85 0.91
N ARG A 88 14.32 -8.02 1.82
CA ARG A 88 12.99 -8.51 1.50
C ARG A 88 12.17 -7.43 0.80
N VAL A 89 11.57 -7.76 -0.36
CA VAL A 89 10.67 -6.87 -1.10
C VAL A 89 9.23 -7.37 -0.98
N MET A 90 8.32 -6.52 -0.50
CA MET A 90 6.88 -6.77 -0.44
C MET A 90 6.13 -5.85 -1.40
N ARG A 91 5.25 -6.40 -2.25
CA ARG A 91 4.44 -5.63 -3.22
C ARG A 91 2.97 -5.96 -3.06
N PHE A 92 2.22 -5.04 -2.47
CA PHE A 92 0.78 -5.18 -2.23
C PHE A 92 -0.07 -4.76 -3.44
N GLU A 93 0.43 -3.88 -4.30
CA GLU A 93 -0.31 -3.38 -5.48
C GLU A 93 -0.71 -4.49 -6.46
N ARG A 94 0.08 -5.53 -6.59
CA ARG A 94 -0.23 -6.67 -7.47
C ARG A 94 -1.45 -7.45 -7.01
N LEU A 95 -1.75 -7.47 -5.72
CA LEU A 95 -2.91 -8.17 -5.17
C LEU A 95 -4.20 -7.41 -5.51
N GLY A 96 -4.22 -6.09 -5.35
CA GLY A 96 -5.37 -5.24 -5.70
C GLY A 96 -5.72 -5.31 -7.18
N ARG A 97 -4.73 -5.25 -8.09
CA ARG A 97 -4.96 -5.39 -9.54
C ARG A 97 -5.47 -6.78 -9.93
N ARG A 98 -4.98 -7.85 -9.31
CA ARG A 98 -5.47 -9.22 -9.58
C ARG A 98 -6.91 -9.42 -9.11
N LEU A 99 -7.27 -8.88 -7.94
CA LEU A 99 -8.64 -8.92 -7.41
C LEU A 99 -9.59 -8.06 -8.25
N ALA A 100 -9.18 -6.88 -8.71
CA ALA A 100 -9.95 -6.03 -9.60
C ALA A 100 -10.21 -6.69 -10.96
N LEU A 101 -9.19 -7.33 -11.58
CA LEU A 101 -9.33 -8.07 -12.82
C LEU A 101 -10.22 -9.31 -12.67
N ALA A 102 -10.12 -10.05 -11.56
CA ALA A 102 -10.98 -11.19 -11.28
C ALA A 102 -12.45 -10.76 -11.08
N GLY A 103 -12.68 -9.66 -10.35
CA GLY A 103 -14.02 -9.08 -10.18
C GLY A 103 -14.63 -8.62 -11.49
N PHE A 104 -13.86 -7.97 -12.37
CA PHE A 104 -14.32 -7.50 -13.68
C PHE A 104 -14.69 -8.67 -14.62
N THR A 105 -13.92 -9.76 -14.62
CA THR A 105 -14.25 -10.97 -15.41
C THR A 105 -15.54 -11.65 -14.95
N VAL A 106 -15.80 -11.70 -13.63
CA VAL A 106 -17.04 -12.27 -13.08
C VAL A 106 -18.25 -11.43 -13.50
N VAL A 107 -18.15 -10.10 -13.44
CA VAL A 107 -19.23 -9.18 -13.85
C VAL A 107 -19.55 -9.31 -15.35
N LEU A 108 -18.54 -9.38 -16.21
CA LEU A 108 -18.73 -9.56 -17.66
C LEU A 108 -19.34 -10.92 -18.00
N ALA A 109 -18.91 -12.00 -17.34
CA ALA A 109 -19.49 -13.33 -17.54
C ALA A 109 -20.95 -13.38 -17.09
N GLY A 110 -21.29 -12.75 -15.95
CA GLY A 110 -22.66 -12.63 -15.46
C GLY A 110 -23.58 -11.84 -16.40
N ALA A 111 -23.10 -10.70 -16.90
CA ALA A 111 -23.84 -9.87 -17.86
C ALA A 111 -24.07 -10.60 -19.20
N GLY A 112 -23.08 -11.35 -19.68
CA GLY A 112 -23.19 -12.16 -20.90
C GLY A 112 -24.23 -13.30 -20.79
N LEU A 113 -24.30 -13.95 -19.63
CA LEU A 113 -25.32 -15.01 -19.39
C LEU A 113 -26.74 -14.44 -19.30
N LEU A 114 -26.92 -13.29 -18.63
CA LEU A 114 -28.23 -12.61 -18.55
C LEU A 114 -28.69 -12.07 -19.91
N GLY A 115 -27.78 -11.53 -20.72
CA GLY A 115 -28.05 -11.08 -22.08
C GLY A 115 -28.50 -12.21 -22.99
N ARG A 116 -27.85 -13.39 -22.95
CA ARG A 116 -28.25 -14.59 -23.74
C ARG A 116 -29.62 -15.13 -23.35
N ARG A 117 -30.02 -15.07 -22.06
CA ARG A 117 -31.35 -15.48 -21.61
C ARG A 117 -32.45 -14.56 -22.15
N ARG A 118 -32.25 -13.25 -22.23
CA ARG A 118 -33.19 -12.27 -22.75
C ARG A 118 -33.40 -12.41 -24.31
N LEU A 119 -32.35 -12.74 -25.04
CA LEU A 119 -32.42 -12.95 -26.48
C LEU A 119 -33.13 -14.24 -26.86
N ARG A 120 -33.04 -15.32 -26.08
CA ARG A 120 -33.75 -16.58 -26.31
C ARG A 120 -35.25 -16.51 -25.99
N GLY A 121 -35.72 -15.53 -25.23
CA GLY A 121 -37.14 -15.35 -24.87
C GLY A 121 -38.00 -14.60 -25.90
N ARG A 122 -37.39 -13.99 -26.95
CA ARG A 122 -38.16 -13.31 -28.01
C ARG A 122 -38.58 -14.34 -29.08
N ARG A 123 -39.73 -14.99 -28.87
CA ARG A 123 -40.42 -15.75 -29.94
C ARG A 123 -40.89 -14.76 -31.00
N PRO A 124 -40.68 -15.02 -32.31
CA PRO A 124 -41.24 -14.19 -33.38
C PRO A 124 -42.77 -14.25 -33.34
N PRO A 125 -43.46 -13.12 -33.63
CA PRO A 125 -44.91 -13.11 -33.65
C PRO A 125 -45.47 -14.04 -34.72
N PRO A 126 -46.67 -14.65 -34.54
CA PRO A 126 -47.28 -15.56 -35.50
C PRO A 126 -47.57 -14.81 -36.79
N ARG A 127 -47.19 -15.40 -37.93
CA ARG A 127 -47.53 -14.91 -39.27
C ARG A 127 -49.04 -15.04 -39.50
N ILE A 128 -49.72 -13.89 -39.59
CA ILE A 128 -51.12 -13.84 -39.99
C ILE A 128 -51.22 -14.21 -41.48
N ARG A 129 -51.80 -15.38 -41.81
CA ARG A 129 -52.17 -15.71 -43.15
C ARG A 129 -53.33 -14.80 -43.57
N ARG A 130 -53.10 -13.91 -44.51
CA ARG A 130 -54.17 -13.22 -45.20
C ARG A 130 -54.81 -14.23 -46.14
N THR A 131 -56.01 -14.70 -45.83
CA THR A 131 -56.90 -15.40 -46.76
C THR A 131 -57.45 -14.38 -47.73
N ALA A 132 -57.12 -14.53 -49.02
CA ALA A 132 -57.79 -13.78 -50.10
C ALA A 132 -59.18 -14.36 -50.27
N ALA A 133 -60.19 -13.52 -50.02
CA ALA A 133 -61.56 -13.82 -50.41
C ALA A 133 -61.79 -13.36 -51.89
N ARG A 134 -62.32 -14.25 -52.71
CA ARG A 134 -62.90 -13.96 -54.02
C ARG A 134 -64.28 -13.33 -53.82
#